data_a1f78b51f90c9bb14e31caa49891e2f4
#
_entry.id   a1f78b51f90c9bb14e31caa49891e2f4
#
_cell.length_a   1.000
_cell.length_b   1.000
_cell.length_c   1.000
_cell.angle_alpha   90.00
_cell.angle_beta   90.00
_cell.angle_gamma   90.00
#
_symmetry.space_group_name_H-M   'P 1'
#
loop_
_entity.id
_entity.type
_entity.pdbx_description
1 polymer ?
#
loop_
_entity_poly.entity_id
_entity_poly.type
_entity_poly.pdbx_seq_one_letter_code
_entity_poly.pdbx_strand_id
1 'polypeptide(L)'
;MNKNNQKFRLHIGMRNVKTAISATLCALIYFLFLPNRNPTFACIGAIFGMGSDTEDSKLNGGNRLFGTIIGGVLGMLLYRIYIIFYPDGLFHYPLLIFLFIGTILLVMTSLFFRWPGAIQPGGVVLCIIFFNISVDNYIQYSLDRIFDTAFGVMLSLVINMFFPRESVVKVLNKIGIRNDKKNETGDE
;
A
#
# COMPACT_ATOMS: atom_id res chain seq x y z
N MET A 1 16.72 42.97 5.33
CA MET A 1 16.10 41.67 5.77
C MET A 1 14.83 41.46 4.98
N ASN A 2 14.92 40.73 3.92
CA ASN A 2 13.77 40.48 3.00
C ASN A 2 13.21 39.09 3.30
N LYS A 3 12.12 39.01 4.08
CA LYS A 3 11.41 37.76 4.35
C LYS A 3 10.68 37.35 3.06
N ASN A 4 11.25 36.39 2.35
CA ASN A 4 10.57 35.67 1.25
C ASN A 4 9.25 35.08 1.76
N ASN A 5 8.16 35.75 1.49
CA ASN A 5 6.82 35.17 1.53
C ASN A 5 6.69 34.13 0.40
N GLN A 6 7.23 32.94 0.60
CA GLN A 6 6.86 31.80 -0.21
C GLN A 6 5.36 31.49 0.06
N LYS A 7 4.49 32.02 -0.78
CA LYS A 7 3.08 31.60 -0.83
C LYS A 7 3.07 30.10 -1.11
N PHE A 8 2.75 29.29 -0.10
CA PHE A 8 2.56 27.85 -0.21
C PHE A 8 1.35 27.62 -1.13
N ARG A 9 1.59 27.40 -2.42
CA ARG A 9 0.56 27.02 -3.37
C ARG A 9 0.34 25.51 -3.25
N LEU A 10 -0.72 25.10 -2.57
CA LEU A 10 -1.20 23.72 -2.60
C LEU A 10 -1.52 23.33 -4.05
N HIS A 11 -0.63 22.56 -4.65
CA HIS A 11 -0.83 22.01 -6.00
C HIS A 11 -1.38 20.60 -5.85
N ILE A 12 -2.69 20.43 -6.07
CA ILE A 12 -3.30 19.10 -6.10
C ILE A 12 -2.89 18.44 -7.42
N GLY A 13 -1.86 17.60 -7.33
CA GLY A 13 -1.38 16.86 -8.50
C GLY A 13 -2.38 15.78 -8.93
N MET A 14 -2.33 15.44 -10.22
CA MET A 14 -3.14 14.40 -10.84
C MET A 14 -3.10 13.05 -10.11
N ARG A 15 -1.93 12.64 -9.65
CA ARG A 15 -1.74 11.43 -8.86
C ARG A 15 -2.63 11.42 -7.62
N ASN A 16 -2.71 12.56 -6.91
CA ASN A 16 -3.49 12.67 -5.67
C ASN A 16 -4.99 12.45 -5.94
N VAL A 17 -5.50 13.00 -7.04
CA VAL A 17 -6.92 12.82 -7.44
C VAL A 17 -7.22 11.36 -7.78
N LYS A 18 -6.36 10.72 -8.58
CA LYS A 18 -6.51 9.29 -8.92
C LYS A 18 -6.42 8.41 -7.67
N THR A 19 -5.51 8.72 -6.74
CA THR A 19 -5.37 8.01 -5.48
C THR A 19 -6.65 8.09 -4.64
N ALA A 20 -7.23 9.30 -4.54
CA ALA A 20 -8.48 9.50 -3.81
C ALA A 20 -9.64 8.73 -4.45
N ILE A 21 -9.77 8.81 -5.79
CA ILE A 21 -10.79 8.06 -6.54
C ILE A 21 -10.62 6.56 -6.33
N SER A 22 -9.38 6.05 -6.41
CA SER A 22 -9.08 4.62 -6.24
C SER A 22 -9.47 4.12 -4.86
N ALA A 23 -9.09 4.84 -3.80
CA ALA A 23 -9.41 4.48 -2.44
C ALA A 23 -10.93 4.54 -2.17
N THR A 24 -11.61 5.60 -2.65
CA THR A 24 -13.06 5.76 -2.48
C THR A 24 -13.83 4.68 -3.22
N LEU A 25 -13.44 4.38 -4.46
CA LEU A 25 -14.08 3.33 -5.26
C LEU A 25 -13.84 1.94 -4.63
N CYS A 26 -12.65 1.70 -4.09
CA CYS A 26 -12.35 0.48 -3.35
C CYS A 26 -13.28 0.31 -2.15
N ALA A 27 -13.43 1.34 -1.32
CA ALA A 27 -14.33 1.33 -0.17
C ALA A 27 -15.80 1.12 -0.59
N LEU A 28 -16.23 1.77 -1.69
CA LEU A 28 -17.58 1.62 -2.23
C LEU A 28 -17.86 0.19 -2.68
N ILE A 29 -16.92 -0.44 -3.39
CA ILE A 29 -17.07 -1.84 -3.84
C ILE A 29 -17.21 -2.77 -2.64
N TYR A 30 -16.39 -2.59 -1.59
CA TYR A 30 -16.50 -3.38 -0.36
C TYR A 30 -17.83 -3.17 0.34
N PHE A 31 -18.29 -1.93 0.44
CA PHE A 31 -19.58 -1.61 1.06
C PHE A 31 -20.76 -2.26 0.33
N LEU A 32 -20.74 -2.31 -1.01
CA LEU A 32 -21.82 -2.87 -1.83
C LEU A 32 -21.78 -4.40 -1.94
N PHE A 33 -20.60 -5.00 -2.08
CA PHE A 33 -20.45 -6.41 -2.41
C PHE A 33 -19.88 -7.27 -1.29
N LEU A 34 -19.19 -6.67 -0.31
CA LEU A 34 -18.51 -7.36 0.78
C LEU A 34 -18.81 -6.70 2.15
N PRO A 35 -20.11 -6.55 2.53
CA PRO A 35 -20.50 -5.74 3.70
C PRO A 35 -19.92 -6.24 5.03
N ASN A 36 -19.51 -7.51 5.10
CA ASN A 36 -18.92 -8.12 6.30
C ASN A 36 -17.38 -8.05 6.33
N ARG A 37 -16.74 -7.44 5.33
CA ARG A 37 -15.28 -7.29 5.26
C ARG A 37 -14.86 -5.83 5.45
N ASN A 38 -13.78 -5.65 6.20
CA ASN A 38 -13.22 -4.32 6.43
C ASN A 38 -12.38 -3.87 5.21
N PRO A 39 -12.73 -2.77 4.54
CA PRO A 39 -12.04 -2.31 3.33
C PRO A 39 -10.66 -1.72 3.58
N THR A 40 -10.24 -1.54 4.85
CA THR A 40 -9.02 -0.79 5.22
C THR A 40 -7.81 -1.21 4.41
N PHE A 41 -7.54 -2.52 4.29
CA PHE A 41 -6.30 -2.97 3.63
C PHE A 41 -6.38 -2.96 2.12
N ALA A 42 -7.56 -3.09 1.57
CA ALA A 42 -7.81 -2.87 0.16
C ALA A 42 -7.64 -1.38 -0.20
N CYS A 43 -8.17 -0.47 0.61
CA CYS A 43 -7.95 0.98 0.43
C CYS A 43 -6.47 1.36 0.56
N ILE A 44 -5.76 0.82 1.55
CA ILE A 44 -4.31 1.00 1.70
C ILE A 44 -3.57 0.46 0.47
N GLY A 45 -3.95 -0.72 -0.03
CA GLY A 45 -3.41 -1.30 -1.26
C GLY A 45 -3.61 -0.38 -2.48
N ALA A 46 -4.81 0.20 -2.60
CA ALA A 46 -5.14 1.14 -3.66
C ALA A 46 -4.34 2.46 -3.56
N ILE A 47 -4.16 3.00 -2.36
CA ILE A 47 -3.40 4.24 -2.12
C ILE A 47 -1.92 4.04 -2.43
N PHE A 48 -1.30 3.01 -1.88
CA PHE A 48 0.13 2.76 -2.08
C PHE A 48 0.45 2.15 -3.45
N GLY A 49 -0.52 1.48 -4.10
CA GLY A 49 -0.37 0.97 -5.46
C GLY A 49 -0.40 2.06 -6.54
N MET A 50 -0.93 3.26 -6.23
CA MET A 50 -1.03 4.34 -7.20
C MET A 50 0.33 5.01 -7.45
N GLY A 51 0.82 4.90 -8.67
CA GLY A 51 2.00 5.60 -9.18
C GLY A 51 1.67 6.84 -9.99
N SER A 52 2.71 7.52 -10.44
CA SER A 52 2.59 8.67 -11.35
C SER A 52 2.15 8.25 -12.75
N ASP A 53 2.62 7.09 -13.18
CA ASP A 53 2.26 6.41 -14.42
C ASP A 53 2.00 4.92 -14.16
N THR A 54 1.79 4.15 -15.24
CA THR A 54 1.46 2.73 -15.14
C THR A 54 2.64 1.89 -14.66
N GLU A 55 3.86 2.24 -15.03
CA GLU A 55 5.08 1.51 -14.62
C GLU A 55 5.36 1.75 -13.13
N ASP A 56 5.26 2.98 -12.66
CA ASP A 56 5.34 3.30 -11.23
C ASP A 56 4.26 2.58 -10.42
N SER A 57 3.04 2.48 -10.97
CA SER A 57 1.95 1.76 -10.28
C SER A 57 2.22 0.27 -10.19
N LYS A 58 2.77 -0.35 -11.24
CA LYS A 58 3.17 -1.77 -11.20
C LYS A 58 4.27 -1.99 -10.16
N LEU A 59 5.27 -1.12 -10.10
CA LEU A 59 6.36 -1.22 -9.14
C LEU A 59 5.86 -1.04 -7.70
N ASN A 60 5.09 0.01 -7.43
CA ASN A 60 4.56 0.31 -6.10
C ASN A 60 3.56 -0.75 -5.63
N GLY A 61 2.64 -1.15 -6.52
CA GLY A 61 1.68 -2.21 -6.26
C GLY A 61 2.34 -3.57 -6.06
N GLY A 62 3.35 -3.90 -6.89
CA GLY A 62 4.16 -5.10 -6.76
C GLY A 62 4.89 -5.14 -5.41
N ASN A 63 5.60 -4.07 -5.03
CA ASN A 63 6.26 -3.97 -3.74
C ASN A 63 5.28 -4.22 -2.59
N ARG A 64 4.09 -3.63 -2.65
CA ARG A 64 3.05 -3.80 -1.64
C ARG A 64 2.53 -5.23 -1.57
N LEU A 65 2.20 -5.83 -2.72
CA LEU A 65 1.65 -7.17 -2.80
C LEU A 65 2.67 -8.24 -2.39
N PHE A 66 3.88 -8.20 -2.96
CA PHE A 66 4.94 -9.15 -2.61
C PHE A 66 5.35 -9.04 -1.15
N GLY A 67 5.44 -7.83 -0.60
CA GLY A 67 5.70 -7.63 0.82
C GLY A 67 4.61 -8.25 1.69
N THR A 68 3.34 -8.04 1.36
CA THR A 68 2.22 -8.63 2.10
C THR A 68 2.24 -10.16 2.04
N ILE A 69 2.57 -10.75 0.89
CA ILE A 69 2.69 -12.21 0.71
C ILE A 69 3.86 -12.75 1.55
N ILE A 70 5.06 -12.19 1.39
CA ILE A 70 6.25 -12.67 2.11
C ILE A 70 6.07 -12.48 3.62
N GLY A 71 5.63 -11.30 4.07
CA GLY A 71 5.40 -11.01 5.49
C GLY A 71 4.29 -11.85 6.10
N GLY A 72 3.20 -12.09 5.34
CA GLY A 72 2.09 -12.96 5.76
C GLY A 72 2.52 -14.42 5.92
N VAL A 73 3.22 -14.97 4.93
CA VAL A 73 3.70 -16.38 4.96
C VAL A 73 4.72 -16.56 6.09
N LEU A 74 5.73 -15.70 6.18
CA LEU A 74 6.72 -15.78 7.26
C LEU A 74 6.10 -15.56 8.63
N GLY A 75 5.18 -14.60 8.74
CA GLY A 75 4.44 -14.34 9.98
C GLY A 75 3.63 -15.56 10.42
N MET A 76 2.87 -16.18 9.51
CA MET A 76 2.12 -17.41 9.83
C MET A 76 3.03 -18.56 10.28
N LEU A 77 4.12 -18.81 9.56
CA LEU A 77 5.05 -19.91 9.88
C LEU A 77 5.72 -19.71 11.25
N LEU A 78 6.28 -18.54 11.48
CA LEU A 78 6.98 -18.24 12.73
C LEU A 78 6.03 -18.15 13.93
N TYR A 79 4.85 -17.56 13.73
CA TYR A 79 3.83 -17.51 14.80
C TYR A 79 3.29 -18.91 15.12
N ARG A 80 3.15 -19.78 14.10
CA ARG A 80 2.80 -21.18 14.32
C ARG A 80 3.82 -21.90 15.21
N ILE A 81 5.12 -21.69 14.96
CA ILE A 81 6.18 -22.27 15.78
C ILE A 81 6.11 -21.70 17.21
N TYR A 82 5.90 -20.38 17.34
CA TYR A 82 5.78 -19.73 18.64
C TYR A 82 4.64 -20.32 19.48
N ILE A 83 3.46 -20.54 18.90
CA ILE A 83 2.29 -21.07 19.59
C ILE A 83 2.53 -22.51 20.12
N ILE A 84 3.38 -23.30 19.49
CA ILE A 84 3.72 -24.65 19.97
C ILE A 84 4.36 -24.58 21.38
N PHE A 85 5.16 -23.55 21.64
CA PHE A 85 5.81 -23.34 22.93
C PHE A 85 4.96 -22.49 23.88
N TYR A 86 4.14 -21.58 23.36
CA TYR A 86 3.31 -20.63 24.09
C TYR A 86 1.87 -20.65 23.56
N PRO A 87 1.06 -21.67 23.96
CA PRO A 87 -0.29 -21.86 23.40
C PRO A 87 -1.29 -20.73 23.73
N ASP A 88 -0.99 -19.95 24.78
CA ASP A 88 -1.79 -18.78 25.17
C ASP A 88 -1.70 -17.63 24.15
N GLY A 89 -0.68 -17.64 23.29
CA GLY A 89 -0.45 -16.58 22.28
C GLY A 89 -0.18 -15.20 22.87
N LEU A 90 0.05 -15.12 24.18
CA LEU A 90 0.34 -13.86 24.85
C LEU A 90 1.76 -13.37 24.55
N PHE A 91 2.01 -12.10 24.81
CA PHE A 91 3.31 -11.51 24.63
C PHE A 91 4.29 -11.99 25.70
N HIS A 92 5.21 -12.86 25.32
CA HIS A 92 6.35 -13.30 26.13
C HIS A 92 7.66 -12.83 25.50
N TYR A 93 8.71 -12.64 26.32
CA TYR A 93 10.03 -12.18 25.84
C TYR A 93 10.58 -12.98 24.63
N PRO A 94 10.41 -14.31 24.51
CA PRO A 94 10.86 -15.06 23.33
C PRO A 94 10.23 -14.62 22.02
N LEU A 95 9.05 -13.97 22.02
CA LEU A 95 8.44 -13.43 20.82
C LEU A 95 9.34 -12.40 20.13
N LEU A 96 10.17 -11.66 20.90
CA LEU A 96 11.14 -10.72 20.36
C LEU A 96 12.23 -11.42 19.54
N ILE A 97 12.62 -12.64 19.94
CA ILE A 97 13.58 -13.45 19.17
C ILE A 97 12.95 -13.88 17.85
N PHE A 98 11.69 -14.29 17.87
CA PHE A 98 10.95 -14.63 16.64
C PHE A 98 10.77 -13.41 15.72
N LEU A 99 10.53 -12.25 16.28
CA LEU A 99 10.47 -11.00 15.52
C LEU A 99 11.82 -10.68 14.85
N PHE A 100 12.91 -10.80 15.59
CA PHE A 100 14.25 -10.56 15.06
C PHE A 100 14.59 -11.52 13.90
N ILE A 101 14.39 -12.82 14.11
CA ILE A 101 14.59 -13.85 13.08
C ILE A 101 13.67 -13.58 11.88
N GLY A 102 12.39 -13.30 12.14
CA GLY A 102 11.39 -13.04 11.12
C GLY A 102 11.74 -11.82 10.24
N THR A 103 12.26 -10.77 10.86
CA THR A 103 12.70 -9.57 10.14
C THR A 103 13.92 -9.87 9.26
N ILE A 104 14.90 -10.63 9.74
CA ILE A 104 16.06 -11.04 8.94
C ILE A 104 15.60 -11.90 7.76
N LEU A 105 14.75 -12.90 7.99
CA LEU A 105 14.23 -13.77 6.95
C LEU A 105 13.42 -12.97 5.90
N LEU A 106 12.62 -12.01 6.34
CA LEU A 106 11.87 -11.11 5.47
C LEU A 106 12.81 -10.32 4.55
N VAL A 107 13.86 -9.73 5.11
CA VAL A 107 14.85 -8.96 4.33
C VAL A 107 15.55 -9.87 3.33
N MET A 108 16.06 -11.01 3.78
CA MET A 108 16.77 -11.97 2.92
C MET A 108 15.88 -12.48 1.79
N THR A 109 14.64 -12.86 2.08
CA THR A 109 13.68 -13.35 1.10
C THR A 109 13.31 -12.26 0.08
N SER A 110 13.07 -11.04 0.54
CA SER A 110 12.76 -9.90 -0.33
C SER A 110 13.92 -9.58 -1.29
N LEU A 111 15.16 -9.61 -0.79
CA LEU A 111 16.35 -9.40 -1.61
C LEU A 111 16.60 -10.56 -2.59
N PHE A 112 16.37 -11.80 -2.15
CA PHE A 112 16.50 -12.99 -3.01
C PHE A 112 15.55 -12.91 -4.21
N PHE A 113 14.32 -12.49 -4.00
CA PHE A 113 13.34 -12.27 -5.09
C PHE A 113 13.56 -10.95 -5.85
N ARG A 114 14.60 -10.17 -5.54
CA ARG A 114 14.89 -8.86 -6.15
C ARG A 114 13.77 -7.82 -5.96
N TRP A 115 13.06 -7.90 -4.84
CA TRP A 115 12.00 -6.97 -4.46
C TRP A 115 12.32 -6.24 -3.14
N PRO A 116 13.33 -5.37 -3.09
CA PRO A 116 13.72 -4.68 -1.85
C PRO A 116 12.60 -3.77 -1.30
N GLY A 117 11.75 -3.23 -2.16
CA GLY A 117 10.58 -2.45 -1.74
C GLY A 117 9.50 -3.24 -1.01
N ALA A 118 9.56 -4.59 -1.02
CA ALA A 118 8.66 -5.46 -0.30
C ALA A 118 8.95 -5.52 1.22
N ILE A 119 10.14 -5.10 1.66
CA ILE A 119 10.56 -5.18 3.07
C ILE A 119 9.63 -4.40 3.99
N GLN A 120 9.31 -3.15 3.63
CA GLN A 120 8.47 -2.29 4.47
C GLN A 120 7.04 -2.84 4.65
N PRO A 121 6.28 -3.13 3.57
CA PRO A 121 4.94 -3.68 3.75
C PRO A 121 4.94 -5.08 4.38
N GLY A 122 5.95 -5.90 4.12
CA GLY A 122 6.10 -7.21 4.74
C GLY A 122 6.34 -7.11 6.24
N GLY A 123 7.19 -6.19 6.68
CA GLY A 123 7.45 -5.91 8.08
C GLY A 123 6.20 -5.49 8.85
N VAL A 124 5.36 -4.65 8.24
CA VAL A 124 4.08 -4.24 8.83
C VAL A 124 3.18 -5.45 9.07
N VAL A 125 3.03 -6.33 8.08
CA VAL A 125 2.18 -7.54 8.21
C VAL A 125 2.72 -8.49 9.26
N LEU A 126 4.04 -8.73 9.26
CA LEU A 126 4.71 -9.59 10.26
C LEU A 126 4.49 -9.07 11.69
N CYS A 127 4.67 -7.76 11.93
CA CYS A 127 4.45 -7.16 13.24
C CYS A 127 2.98 -7.26 13.67
N ILE A 128 2.03 -7.06 12.76
CA ILE A 128 0.60 -7.15 13.10
C ILE A 128 0.25 -8.59 13.50
N ILE A 129 0.75 -9.61 12.79
CA ILE A 129 0.50 -11.01 13.14
C ILE A 129 1.04 -11.32 14.54
N PHE A 130 2.23 -10.82 14.88
CA PHE A 130 2.86 -11.13 16.17
C PHE A 130 2.23 -10.40 17.36
N PHE A 131 1.72 -9.19 17.17
CA PHE A 131 1.30 -8.35 18.29
C PHE A 131 -0.20 -8.09 18.38
N ASN A 132 -0.93 -8.23 17.29
CA ASN A 132 -2.33 -7.77 17.24
C ASN A 132 -3.34 -8.88 16.95
N ILE A 133 -2.89 -10.07 16.54
CA ILE A 133 -3.80 -11.12 16.10
C ILE A 133 -3.82 -12.27 17.10
N SER A 134 -5.04 -12.74 17.41
CA SER A 134 -5.24 -13.91 18.28
C SER A 134 -4.80 -15.20 17.61
N VAL A 135 -4.49 -16.20 18.43
CA VAL A 135 -4.05 -17.55 18.04
C VAL A 135 -5.03 -18.21 17.06
N ASP A 136 -6.33 -17.95 17.20
CA ASP A 136 -7.36 -18.60 16.38
C ASP A 136 -7.48 -17.99 14.97
N ASN A 137 -7.05 -16.74 14.80
CA ASN A 137 -7.37 -15.96 13.60
C ASN A 137 -6.16 -15.59 12.73
N TYR A 138 -4.92 -15.94 13.11
CA TYR A 138 -3.72 -15.46 12.40
C TYR A 138 -3.63 -15.96 10.95
N ILE A 139 -4.10 -17.18 10.67
CA ILE A 139 -4.12 -17.73 9.30
C ILE A 139 -5.14 -16.96 8.44
N GLN A 140 -6.39 -16.87 8.94
CA GLN A 140 -7.45 -16.17 8.24
C GLN A 140 -7.07 -14.71 7.99
N TYR A 141 -6.55 -14.04 9.00
CA TYR A 141 -6.07 -12.67 8.90
C TYR A 141 -5.01 -12.50 7.80
N SER A 142 -4.02 -13.40 7.73
CA SER A 142 -2.93 -13.33 6.75
C SER A 142 -3.46 -13.51 5.32
N LEU A 143 -4.38 -14.45 5.11
CA LEU A 143 -5.00 -14.68 3.81
C LEU A 143 -5.88 -13.49 3.39
N ASP A 144 -6.66 -12.95 4.32
CA ASP A 144 -7.48 -11.76 4.06
C ASP A 144 -6.62 -10.55 3.70
N ARG A 145 -5.45 -10.37 4.33
CA ARG A 145 -4.47 -9.32 3.99
C ARG A 145 -3.96 -9.43 2.57
N ILE A 146 -3.58 -10.64 2.17
CA ILE A 146 -3.08 -10.88 0.82
C ILE A 146 -4.19 -10.56 -0.20
N PHE A 147 -5.39 -11.07 0.04
CA PHE A 147 -6.54 -10.82 -0.84
C PHE A 147 -6.89 -9.32 -0.95
N ASP A 148 -7.08 -8.65 0.19
CA ASP A 148 -7.48 -7.25 0.23
C ASP A 148 -6.41 -6.35 -0.42
N THR A 149 -5.12 -6.62 -0.15
CA THR A 149 -4.01 -5.89 -0.76
C THR A 149 -3.98 -6.10 -2.28
N ALA A 150 -4.13 -7.36 -2.75
CA ALA A 150 -4.17 -7.68 -4.17
C ALA A 150 -5.31 -6.95 -4.88
N PHE A 151 -6.51 -6.97 -4.28
CA PHE A 151 -7.68 -6.27 -4.81
C PHE A 151 -7.44 -4.76 -4.93
N GLY A 152 -6.93 -4.12 -3.87
CA GLY A 152 -6.66 -2.69 -3.87
C GLY A 152 -5.59 -2.27 -4.89
N VAL A 153 -4.51 -3.05 -4.99
CA VAL A 153 -3.45 -2.82 -5.98
C VAL A 153 -4.00 -3.00 -7.41
N MET A 154 -4.78 -4.04 -7.65
CA MET A 154 -5.39 -4.27 -8.96
C MET A 154 -6.29 -3.11 -9.36
N LEU A 155 -7.14 -2.64 -8.45
CA LEU A 155 -8.02 -1.50 -8.70
C LEU A 155 -7.23 -0.22 -9.02
N SER A 156 -6.13 0.04 -8.31
CA SER A 156 -5.28 1.20 -8.58
C SER A 156 -4.63 1.15 -9.97
N LEU A 157 -4.19 -0.03 -10.41
CA LEU A 157 -3.64 -0.25 -11.75
C LEU A 157 -4.69 -0.01 -12.83
N VAL A 158 -5.89 -0.56 -12.65
CA VAL A 158 -7.02 -0.38 -13.57
C VAL A 158 -7.36 1.11 -13.71
N ILE A 159 -7.50 1.82 -12.59
CA ILE A 159 -7.78 3.27 -12.63
C ILE A 159 -6.67 4.04 -13.32
N ASN A 160 -5.40 3.71 -13.06
CA ASN A 160 -4.29 4.39 -13.71
C ASN A 160 -4.22 4.13 -15.22
N MET A 161 -4.65 2.95 -15.69
CA MET A 161 -4.78 2.64 -17.12
C MET A 161 -5.93 3.40 -17.79
N PHE A 162 -7.09 3.46 -17.15
CA PHE A 162 -8.28 4.11 -17.75
C PHE A 162 -8.23 5.62 -17.69
N PHE A 163 -7.48 6.23 -16.77
CA PHE A 163 -7.30 7.67 -16.64
C PHE A 163 -5.86 8.10 -16.94
N PRO A 164 -5.39 8.01 -18.21
CA PRO A 164 -4.06 8.48 -18.57
C PRO A 164 -3.93 9.97 -18.25
N ARG A 165 -2.71 10.39 -17.90
CA ARG A 165 -2.38 11.76 -17.46
C ARG A 165 -2.93 12.84 -18.42
N GLU A 166 -2.87 12.59 -19.73
CA GLU A 166 -3.30 13.52 -20.76
C GLU A 166 -4.82 13.80 -20.75
N SER A 167 -5.63 12.78 -20.54
CA SER A 167 -7.10 12.90 -20.55
C SER A 167 -7.62 13.73 -19.38
N VAL A 168 -7.04 13.55 -18.21
CA VAL A 168 -7.49 14.27 -17.01
C VAL A 168 -6.94 15.70 -16.98
N VAL A 169 -5.73 15.96 -17.54
CA VAL A 169 -5.24 17.33 -17.77
C VAL A 169 -6.18 18.11 -18.70
N LYS A 170 -6.66 17.48 -19.75
CA LYS A 170 -7.67 18.10 -20.65
C LYS A 170 -8.97 18.46 -19.91
N VAL A 171 -9.44 17.58 -19.03
CA VAL A 171 -10.67 17.82 -18.24
C VAL A 171 -10.44 18.94 -17.22
N LEU A 172 -9.32 18.95 -16.50
CA LEU A 172 -8.99 19.99 -15.49
C LEU A 172 -8.82 21.36 -16.15
N ASN A 173 -8.21 21.42 -17.34
CA ASN A 173 -8.11 22.66 -18.12
C ASN A 173 -9.49 23.14 -18.59
N LYS A 174 -10.40 22.23 -18.95
CA LYS A 174 -11.77 22.55 -19.35
C LYS A 174 -12.63 23.08 -18.19
N ILE A 175 -12.35 22.65 -16.96
CA ILE A 175 -13.06 23.11 -15.74
C ILE A 175 -12.41 24.38 -15.15
N GLY A 176 -11.32 24.90 -15.75
CA GLY A 176 -10.70 26.15 -15.29
C GLY A 176 -9.85 26.04 -14.01
N ILE A 177 -9.62 24.80 -13.49
CA ILE A 177 -8.86 24.56 -12.28
C ILE A 177 -7.34 24.60 -12.51
N ARG A 178 -6.90 24.45 -13.77
CA ARG A 178 -5.50 24.48 -14.17
C ARG A 178 -5.28 25.40 -15.37
N ASN A 179 -4.92 26.64 -15.09
CA ASN A 179 -4.30 27.53 -16.06
C ASN A 179 -2.78 27.38 -15.94
N ASP A 180 -2.17 26.36 -16.54
CA ASP A 180 -0.73 26.24 -16.65
C ASP A 180 -0.22 26.68 -18.00
N LYS A 181 0.33 27.92 -17.98
CA LYS A 181 1.57 28.35 -18.61
C LYS A 181 1.81 27.93 -20.09
N LYS A 182 1.34 28.77 -20.93
CA LYS A 182 2.07 29.28 -22.08
C LYS A 182 2.83 30.54 -21.61
N ASN A 183 3.97 30.43 -20.96
CA ASN A 183 4.90 31.57 -20.79
C ASN A 183 6.23 31.00 -20.23
N GLU A 184 6.95 30.32 -21.10
CA GLU A 184 8.40 30.11 -21.00
C GLU A 184 8.92 29.64 -22.36
N THR A 185 8.61 30.42 -23.42
CA THR A 185 9.41 30.48 -24.64
C THR A 185 9.15 31.86 -25.25
N GLY A 186 9.92 32.77 -24.84
CA GLY A 186 9.98 34.11 -25.38
C GLY A 186 10.87 34.93 -24.48
N ASP A 187 12.13 34.97 -24.85
CA ASP A 187 13.02 36.09 -24.99
C ASP A 187 14.46 35.64 -24.74
N GLU A 188 15.18 35.60 -25.85
CA GLU A 188 16.60 35.95 -26.12
C GLU A 188 17.67 35.39 -25.20
#